data_8ade415792efdeec4db79338da79c765
#
_entry.id   8ade415792efdeec4db79338da79c765
#
_cell.length_a   1.000
_cell.length_b   1.000
_cell.length_c   1.000
_cell.angle_alpha   90.00
_cell.angle_beta   90.00
_cell.angle_gamma   90.00
#
_symmetry.space_group_name_H-M   'P 1'
#
loop_
_entity.id
_entity.type
_entity.pdbx_description
1 polymer ?
#
loop_
_entity_poly.entity_id
_entity_poly.type
_entity_poly.pdbx_seq_one_letter_code
_entity_poly.pdbx_strand_id
1 'polypeptide(L)' 'KYVRDKAKEKEIIFRNNPFDIRLNTHKLHGKYQDYWAFTVVKQYRIMFVFAGSNVIDFVDIGTHKIYK' A
#
# COMPACT_ATOMS: atom_id res chain seq x y z
N LYS A 1 0.83 8.64 15.50
CA LYS A 1 1.26 7.40 16.17
C LYS A 1 0.36 6.22 15.85
N TYR A 2 -0.96 6.42 15.91
CA TYR A 2 -1.91 5.37 15.61
C TYR A 2 -1.73 4.85 14.18
N VAL A 3 -1.60 5.77 13.22
CA VAL A 3 -1.41 5.39 11.82
C VAL A 3 -0.11 4.64 11.63
N ARG A 4 0.96 5.11 12.27
CA ARG A 4 2.26 4.44 12.17
C ARG A 4 2.21 3.02 12.74
N ASP A 5 1.52 2.84 13.87
CA ASP A 5 1.40 1.52 14.48
C ASP A 5 0.60 0.58 13.57
N LYS A 6 -0.46 1.08 12.97
CA LYS A 6 -1.24 0.30 12.03
C LYS A 6 -0.45 -0.01 10.75
N ALA A 7 0.39 0.92 10.31
CA ALA A 7 1.24 0.69 9.15
C ALA A 7 2.22 -0.47 9.39
N LYS A 8 2.82 -0.51 10.58
CA LYS A 8 3.71 -1.61 10.93
C LYS A 8 2.98 -2.94 10.96
N GLU A 9 1.78 -2.95 11.51
CA GLU A 9 0.95 -4.14 11.59
C GLU A 9 0.61 -4.66 10.19
N LYS A 10 0.21 -3.76 9.32
CA LYS A 10 -0.14 -4.13 7.94
C LYS A 10 1.09 -4.54 7.13
N GLU A 11 2.24 -3.95 7.41
CA GLU A 11 3.47 -4.33 6.73
C GLU A 11 3.82 -5.79 6.99
N ILE A 12 3.61 -6.26 8.19
CA ILE A 12 3.87 -7.66 8.52
C ILE A 12 2.99 -8.57 7.67
N ILE A 13 1.71 -8.22 7.55
CA ILE A 13 0.78 -8.97 6.71
C ILE A 13 1.24 -8.92 5.25
N PHE A 14 1.64 -7.74 4.79
CA PHE A 14 2.07 -7.52 3.42
C PHE A 14 3.30 -8.37 3.07
N ARG A 15 4.25 -8.49 3.98
CA ARG A 15 5.45 -9.29 3.75
C ARG A 15 5.13 -10.77 3.55
N ASN A 16 4.10 -11.24 4.23
CA ASN A 16 3.68 -12.63 4.07
C ASN A 16 2.88 -12.84 2.80
N ASN A 17 2.01 -11.88 2.48
CA ASN A 17 1.20 -11.96 1.27
C ASN A 17 0.71 -10.57 0.89
N PRO A 18 1.29 -9.94 -0.15
CA PRO A 18 0.88 -8.60 -0.57
C PRO A 18 -0.59 -8.50 -0.95
N PHE A 19 -1.22 -9.61 -1.28
CA PHE A 19 -2.62 -9.62 -1.69
C PHE A 19 -3.55 -10.19 -0.64
N ASP A 20 -3.10 -10.20 0.62
CA ASP A 20 -3.94 -10.63 1.73
C ASP A 20 -5.20 -9.75 1.76
N ILE A 21 -6.36 -10.37 1.95
CA ILE A 21 -7.63 -9.67 1.90
C ILE A 21 -7.71 -8.52 2.92
N ARG A 22 -7.00 -8.63 4.03
CA ARG A 22 -6.99 -7.61 5.07
C ARG A 22 -6.35 -6.31 4.62
N LEU A 23 -5.56 -6.35 3.54
CA LEU A 23 -4.86 -5.17 3.02
C LEU A 23 -5.68 -4.41 1.99
N ASN A 24 -6.65 -5.08 1.39
CA ASN A 24 -7.42 -4.50 0.30
C ASN A 24 -6.51 -3.94 -0.80
N THR A 25 -5.48 -4.72 -1.15
CA THR A 25 -4.51 -4.32 -2.17
C THR A 25 -5.19 -4.19 -3.53
N HIS A 26 -4.94 -3.08 -4.21
CA HIS A 26 -5.54 -2.86 -5.52
C HIS A 26 -4.63 -2.02 -6.39
N LYS A 27 -4.80 -2.18 -7.69
CA LYS A 27 -4.03 -1.43 -8.68
C LYS A 27 -4.67 -0.07 -8.90
N LEU A 28 -3.83 0.94 -9.06
CA LEU A 28 -4.31 2.29 -9.31
C LEU A 28 -4.57 2.49 -10.81
N HIS A 29 -5.20 3.60 -11.15
CA HIS A 29 -5.60 3.90 -12.52
C HIS A 29 -5.10 5.28 -12.93
N GLY A 30 -5.26 5.59 -14.22
CA GLY A 30 -4.85 6.87 -14.76
C GLY A 30 -3.34 7.01 -14.76
N LYS A 31 -2.85 8.16 -14.33
CA LYS A 31 -1.41 8.42 -14.35
C LYS A 31 -0.61 7.58 -13.37
N TYR A 32 -1.30 6.89 -12.46
CA TYR A 32 -0.65 6.01 -11.49
C TYR A 32 -0.87 4.54 -11.82
N GLN A 33 -1.13 4.22 -13.07
CA GLN A 33 -1.52 2.88 -13.47
C GLN A 33 -0.47 1.80 -13.20
N ASP A 34 0.79 2.18 -13.01
CA ASP A 34 1.85 1.23 -12.70
C ASP A 34 2.01 1.00 -11.21
N TYR A 35 1.23 1.69 -10.41
CA TYR A 35 1.33 1.64 -8.96
C TYR A 35 0.18 0.85 -8.36
N TRP A 36 0.45 0.37 -7.15
CA TRP A 36 -0.52 -0.35 -6.34
C TRP A 36 -0.65 0.34 -5.00
N ALA A 37 -1.71 0.05 -4.28
CA ALA A 37 -1.89 0.60 -2.94
C ALA A 37 -2.53 -0.44 -2.04
N PHE A 38 -2.18 -0.40 -0.76
CA PHE A 38 -2.90 -1.17 0.23
C PHE A 38 -3.32 -0.27 1.39
N THR A 39 -4.40 -0.66 2.05
CA THR A 39 -4.99 0.13 3.11
C THR A 39 -4.28 -0.12 4.42
N VAL A 40 -3.92 0.95 5.10
CA VAL A 40 -3.36 0.87 6.45
C VAL A 40 -4.48 0.93 7.47
N VAL A 41 -5.20 2.04 7.51
CA VAL A 41 -6.34 2.21 8.39
C VAL A 41 -7.18 3.36 7.84
N LYS A 42 -8.48 3.14 7.83
CA LYS A 42 -9.43 4.14 7.33
C LYS A 42 -9.05 4.57 5.91
N GLN A 43 -8.73 5.84 5.70
CA GLN A 43 -8.39 6.36 4.39
C GLN A 43 -6.90 6.47 4.13
N TYR A 44 -6.07 6.00 5.07
CA TYR A 44 -4.62 6.00 4.88
C TYR A 44 -4.19 4.79 4.09
N ARG A 45 -3.38 5.02 3.07
CA ARG A 45 -2.89 3.98 2.16
C ARG A 45 -1.41 4.11 1.94
N ILE A 46 -0.76 2.98 1.65
CA ILE A 46 0.64 2.96 1.23
C ILE A 46 0.65 2.61 -0.26
N MET A 47 1.33 3.43 -1.02
CA MET A 47 1.47 3.26 -2.46
C MET A 47 2.82 2.63 -2.76
N PHE A 48 2.85 1.64 -3.65
CA PHE A 48 4.07 0.90 -3.93
C PHE A 48 4.09 0.41 -5.37
N VAL A 49 5.29 -0.01 -5.81
CA VAL A 49 5.45 -0.66 -7.11
C VAL A 49 6.22 -1.96 -6.91
N PHE A 50 5.99 -2.91 -7.81
CA PHE A 50 6.79 -4.12 -7.86
C PHE A 50 8.02 -3.82 -8.72
N ALA A 51 9.19 -3.80 -8.10
CA ALA A 51 10.43 -3.45 -8.76
C ALA A 51 11.17 -4.67 -9.33
N GLY A 52 10.70 -5.86 -8.97
CA GLY A 52 11.27 -7.11 -9.44
C GLY A 52 10.51 -8.26 -8.82
N SER A 53 10.99 -9.48 -9.02
CA SER A 53 10.27 -10.67 -8.55
C SER A 53 9.96 -10.64 -7.06
N ASN A 54 10.94 -10.23 -6.26
CA ASN A 54 10.77 -10.19 -4.82
C ASN A 54 11.13 -8.83 -4.23
N VAL A 55 11.08 -7.78 -5.07
CA VAL A 55 11.48 -6.44 -4.67
C VAL A 55 10.29 -5.51 -4.79
N ILE A 56 10.03 -4.79 -3.72
CA ILE A 56 8.92 -3.84 -3.66
C ILE A 56 9.47 -2.50 -3.22
N ASP A 57 9.14 -1.46 -3.96
CA ASP A 57 9.52 -0.10 -3.61
C ASP A 57 8.30 0.62 -3.09
N PHE A 58 8.35 1.04 -1.83
CA PHE A 58 7.31 1.88 -1.26
C PHE A 58 7.52 3.30 -1.78
N VAL A 59 6.46 3.87 -2.31
CA VAL A 59 6.54 5.17 -2.97
C VAL A 59 6.07 6.28 -2.05
N ASP A 60 4.94 6.08 -1.40
CA ASP A 60 4.36 7.14 -0.60
C ASP A 60 3.36 6.55 0.38
N ILE A 61 3.04 7.33 1.40
CA ILE A 61 1.98 7.01 2.34
C ILE A 61 1.15 8.26 2.52
N GLY A 62 -0.16 8.11 2.52
CA GLY A 62 -1.03 9.26 2.68
C GLY A 62 -2.48 8.87 2.62
N THR A 63 -3.32 9.89 2.49
CA THR A 63 -4.75 9.68 2.39
C THR A 63 -5.13 9.43 0.93
N HIS A 64 -6.42 9.20 0.73
CA HIS A 64 -6.98 9.01 -0.60
C HIS A 64 -6.58 10.13 -1.58
N LYS A 65 -6.21 11.28 -1.08
CA LYS A 65 -5.88 12.43 -1.93
C LYS A 65 -4.55 12.33 -2.65
N ILE A 66 -3.67 11.43 -2.24
CA ILE A 66 -2.34 11.35 -2.83
C ILE A 66 -2.34 10.97 -4.30
N TYR A 67 -3.40 10.32 -4.77
CA TYR A 67 -3.48 9.92 -6.18
C TYR A 67 -4.77 10.37 -6.86
N LYS A 68 -5.16 11.56 -6.53
CA LYS A 68 -6.29 12.16 -7.22
C LYS A 68 -5.90 12.95 -8.46
#